data_47823d4fc6fae7bf62b8b5cbacf9df3f
#
_entry.id   47823d4fc6fae7bf62b8b5cbacf9df3f
#
_cell.length_a   1.000
_cell.length_b   1.000
_cell.length_c   1.000
_cell.angle_alpha   90.00
_cell.angle_beta   90.00
_cell.angle_gamma   90.00
#
_symmetry.space_group_name_H-M   'P 1'
#
loop_
_entity.id
_entity.type
_entity.pdbx_description
1 polymer ?
#
loop_
_entity_poly.entity_id
_entity_poly.type
_entity_poly.pdbx_seq_one_letter_code
_entity_poly.pdbx_strand_id
1 'polypeptide(L)'
;SYGHIRDLPSKNGSVDPDKNFEMQWELDSFSKKYLKEITDAAKESDKIILATDPDREGEAIAWHVKQVLDDKKLLKGKKLERVVFNEITKNAVLNGINNPREIEDTLVKAYLARRALDYLVGFNISPILWTKLPGSKSAGRVQSVALKLITEREKEIELFKPCLLYTSDA
;
A
#
# COMPACT_ATOMS: atom_id res chain seq x y z
N SER A 1 -3.04 6.52 -10.38
CA SER A 1 -1.72 6.60 -9.74
C SER A 1 -0.84 5.47 -10.28
N TYR A 2 0.43 5.75 -10.47
CA TYR A 2 1.40 4.75 -10.96
C TYR A 2 2.02 3.90 -9.83
N GLY A 3 1.31 3.73 -8.72
CA GLY A 3 1.77 2.96 -7.57
C GLY A 3 2.48 3.81 -6.51
N HIS A 4 3.36 3.15 -5.75
CA HIS A 4 4.07 3.81 -4.65
C HIS A 4 5.13 4.78 -5.17
N ILE A 5 5.22 5.95 -4.52
CA ILE A 5 6.23 6.98 -4.82
C ILE A 5 7.56 6.69 -4.16
N ARG A 6 7.48 6.17 -2.93
CA ARG A 6 8.63 5.69 -2.14
C ARG A 6 8.31 4.30 -1.62
N ASP A 7 9.34 3.49 -1.48
CA ASP A 7 9.23 2.19 -0.86
C ASP A 7 10.41 1.91 0.07
N LEU A 8 10.29 0.85 0.88
CA LEU A 8 11.37 0.39 1.73
C LEU A 8 12.43 -0.30 0.86
N PRO A 9 13.72 0.04 1.01
CA PRO A 9 14.78 -0.67 0.33
C PRO A 9 14.74 -2.17 0.61
N SER A 10 15.04 -2.98 -0.40
CA SER A 10 15.11 -4.44 -0.27
C SER A 10 16.41 -4.89 0.41
N LYS A 11 16.79 -4.25 1.50
CA LYS A 11 17.97 -4.57 2.32
C LYS A 11 17.54 -4.71 3.79
N ASN A 12 18.28 -5.51 4.55
CA ASN A 12 18.02 -5.65 5.98
C ASN A 12 18.23 -4.31 6.72
N GLY A 13 17.40 -4.03 7.71
CA GLY A 13 17.50 -2.83 8.54
C GLY A 13 16.76 -1.58 7.98
N SER A 14 15.93 -1.73 6.93
CA SER A 14 15.11 -0.62 6.44
C SER A 14 13.95 -0.26 7.36
N VAL A 15 13.61 -1.14 8.30
CA VAL A 15 12.71 -0.88 9.43
C VAL A 15 13.48 -1.24 10.70
N ASP A 16 13.60 -0.30 11.64
CA ASP A 16 14.31 -0.48 12.89
C ASP A 16 13.32 -0.62 14.07
N PRO A 17 13.09 -1.86 14.58
CA PRO A 17 12.16 -2.07 15.70
C PRO A 17 12.60 -1.36 16.99
N ASP A 18 13.90 -1.21 17.22
CA ASP A 18 14.46 -0.60 18.44
C ASP A 18 14.33 0.92 18.43
N LYS A 19 14.12 1.52 17.24
CA LYS A 19 13.86 2.94 17.05
C LYS A 19 12.39 3.22 16.69
N ASN A 20 11.48 2.67 17.44
CA ASN A 20 10.04 2.87 17.25
C ASN A 20 9.57 2.61 15.81
N PHE A 21 10.12 1.57 15.18
CA PHE A 21 9.83 1.19 13.79
C PHE A 21 10.13 2.28 12.77
N GLU A 22 11.20 3.06 13.00
CA GLU A 22 11.67 4.05 12.02
C GLU A 22 11.93 3.38 10.68
N MET A 23 11.44 4.00 9.61
CA MET A 23 11.49 3.47 8.25
C MET A 23 12.38 4.30 7.36
N GLN A 24 13.28 3.62 6.64
CA GLN A 24 14.09 4.25 5.60
C GLN A 24 13.35 4.17 4.27
N TRP A 25 13.10 5.32 3.66
CA TRP A 25 12.38 5.40 2.40
C TRP A 25 13.32 5.70 1.23
N GLU A 26 13.18 4.93 0.15
CA GLU A 26 13.85 5.22 -1.12
C GLU A 26 12.81 5.57 -2.19
N LEU A 27 13.19 6.49 -3.08
CA LEU A 27 12.37 6.82 -4.25
C LEU A 27 12.46 5.68 -5.25
N ASP A 28 11.32 5.15 -5.66
CA ASP A 28 11.27 4.20 -6.75
C ASP A 28 11.79 4.82 -8.06
N SER A 29 12.57 4.04 -8.79
CA SER A 29 13.21 4.50 -10.03
C SER A 29 12.21 4.95 -11.10
N PHE A 30 11.08 4.26 -11.22
CA PHE A 30 10.00 4.61 -12.14
C PHE A 30 9.26 5.88 -11.70
N SER A 31 9.12 6.11 -10.41
CA SER A 31 8.45 7.27 -9.85
C SER A 31 9.24 8.57 -9.96
N LYS A 32 10.55 8.52 -10.18
CA LYS A 32 11.41 9.71 -10.27
C LYS A 32 10.98 10.70 -11.37
N LYS A 33 10.56 10.19 -12.53
CA LYS A 33 10.06 11.01 -13.63
C LYS A 33 8.79 11.77 -13.22
N TYR A 34 7.81 11.05 -12.68
CA TYR A 34 6.55 11.63 -12.24
C TYR A 34 6.72 12.62 -11.08
N LEU A 35 7.62 12.30 -10.14
CA LEU A 35 7.95 13.22 -9.06
C LEU A 35 8.59 14.52 -9.56
N LYS A 36 9.40 14.45 -10.63
CA LYS A 36 9.92 15.64 -11.26
C LYS A 36 8.79 16.49 -11.84
N GLU A 37 7.87 15.89 -12.59
CA GLU A 37 6.70 16.57 -13.15
C GLU A 37 5.83 17.20 -12.04
N ILE A 38 5.54 16.45 -10.96
CA ILE A 38 4.80 16.97 -9.80
C ILE A 38 5.54 18.13 -9.13
N THR A 39 6.85 18.01 -8.93
CA THR A 39 7.64 19.08 -8.29
C THR A 39 7.74 20.32 -9.15
N ASP A 40 7.84 20.19 -10.46
CA ASP A 40 7.90 21.33 -11.37
C ASP A 40 6.53 22.02 -11.45
N ALA A 41 5.43 21.29 -11.57
CA ALA A 41 4.09 21.85 -11.48
C ALA A 41 3.79 22.50 -10.12
N ALA A 42 4.27 21.88 -9.02
CA ALA A 42 4.12 22.46 -7.68
C ALA A 42 4.84 23.78 -7.49
N LYS A 43 5.94 24.06 -8.19
CA LYS A 43 6.62 25.36 -8.12
C LYS A 43 5.76 26.51 -8.66
N GLU A 44 5.01 26.23 -9.71
CA GLU A 44 4.19 27.22 -10.45
C GLU A 44 2.76 27.34 -9.89
N SER A 45 2.37 26.51 -8.92
CA SER A 45 1.01 26.46 -8.40
C SER A 45 0.92 27.12 -7.02
N ASP A 46 -0.17 27.82 -6.74
CA ASP A 46 -0.48 28.39 -5.41
C ASP A 46 -1.22 27.38 -4.51
N LYS A 47 -1.86 26.39 -5.15
CA LYS A 47 -2.66 25.36 -4.47
C LYS A 47 -2.34 23.98 -5.02
N ILE A 48 -2.20 23.02 -4.12
CA ILE A 48 -1.94 21.60 -4.43
C ILE A 48 -3.11 20.78 -3.91
N ILE A 49 -3.71 19.98 -4.79
CA ILE A 49 -4.82 19.08 -4.46
C ILE A 49 -4.35 17.64 -4.60
N LEU A 50 -4.44 16.88 -3.52
CA LEU A 50 -4.14 15.46 -3.48
C LEU A 50 -5.44 14.67 -3.64
N ALA A 51 -5.68 14.12 -4.82
CA ALA A 51 -6.91 13.42 -5.19
C ALA A 51 -6.66 11.93 -5.47
N THR A 52 -6.02 11.25 -4.53
CA THR A 52 -5.82 9.79 -4.55
C THR A 52 -7.02 9.05 -3.97
N ASP A 53 -7.07 7.73 -4.12
CA ASP A 53 -8.19 6.89 -3.66
C ASP A 53 -8.52 7.08 -2.17
N PRO A 54 -9.78 6.83 -1.76
CA PRO A 54 -10.23 7.07 -0.38
C PRO A 54 -9.82 5.98 0.61
N ASP A 55 -8.90 5.08 0.23
CA ASP A 55 -8.40 4.01 1.07
C ASP A 55 -7.05 4.36 1.72
N ARG A 56 -6.53 3.45 2.56
CA ARG A 56 -5.24 3.64 3.24
C ARG A 56 -4.05 3.72 2.28
N GLU A 57 -4.10 3.05 1.12
CA GLU A 57 -3.03 3.11 0.11
C GLU A 57 -3.02 4.48 -0.57
N GLY A 58 -4.20 4.99 -0.95
CA GLY A 58 -4.34 6.35 -1.50
C GLY A 58 -3.95 7.43 -0.49
N GLU A 59 -4.26 7.24 0.79
CA GLU A 59 -3.86 8.16 1.85
C GLU A 59 -2.34 8.17 2.06
N ALA A 60 -1.70 6.99 1.98
CA ALA A 60 -0.25 6.87 2.05
C ALA A 60 0.45 7.53 0.85
N ILE A 61 -0.11 7.38 -0.37
CA ILE A 61 0.41 8.06 -1.56
C ILE A 61 0.35 9.57 -1.36
N ALA A 62 -0.79 10.10 -0.91
CA ALA A 62 -0.96 11.52 -0.62
C ALA A 62 0.06 12.02 0.43
N TRP A 63 0.25 11.24 1.50
CA TRP A 63 1.23 11.52 2.54
C TRP A 63 2.67 11.51 2.00
N HIS A 64 3.06 10.54 1.18
CA HIS A 64 4.38 10.47 0.56
C HIS A 64 4.64 11.65 -0.38
N VAL A 65 3.65 12.08 -1.18
CA VAL A 65 3.76 13.29 -2.02
C VAL A 65 3.99 14.51 -1.15
N LYS A 66 3.18 14.69 -0.10
CA LYS A 66 3.33 15.80 0.87
C LYS A 66 4.74 15.84 1.44
N GLN A 67 5.25 14.71 1.93
CA GLN A 67 6.59 14.61 2.50
C GLN A 67 7.68 15.02 1.50
N VAL A 68 7.64 14.52 0.27
CA VAL A 68 8.63 14.85 -0.77
C VAL A 68 8.58 16.34 -1.13
N LEU A 69 7.39 16.94 -1.19
CA LEU A 69 7.25 18.37 -1.47
C LEU A 69 7.72 19.23 -0.30
N ASP A 70 7.51 18.77 0.93
CA ASP A 70 7.98 19.43 2.15
C ASP A 70 9.50 19.37 2.27
N ASP A 71 10.12 18.20 2.06
CA ASP A 71 11.58 18.02 2.01
C ASP A 71 12.24 18.97 1.01
N LYS A 72 11.56 19.24 -0.11
CA LYS A 72 12.00 20.21 -1.13
C LYS A 72 11.58 21.64 -0.84
N LYS A 73 10.93 21.91 0.30
CA LYS A 73 10.45 23.25 0.71
C LYS A 73 9.48 23.90 -0.28
N LEU A 74 8.71 23.08 -1.03
CA LEU A 74 7.78 23.55 -2.05
C LEU A 74 6.37 23.83 -1.51
N LEU A 75 6.08 23.49 -0.25
CA LEU A 75 4.78 23.75 0.39
C LEU A 75 4.68 25.12 1.06
N LYS A 76 5.80 25.84 1.19
CA LYS A 76 5.82 27.14 1.89
C LYS A 76 4.95 28.17 1.17
N GLY A 77 3.93 28.68 1.87
CA GLY A 77 2.99 29.67 1.34
C GLY A 77 1.93 29.11 0.40
N LYS A 78 1.84 27.78 0.25
CA LYS A 78 0.87 27.12 -0.63
C LYS A 78 -0.20 26.38 0.18
N LYS A 79 -1.41 26.32 -0.36
CA LYS A 79 -2.50 25.57 0.22
C LYS A 79 -2.42 24.12 -0.25
N LEU A 80 -2.33 23.16 0.69
CA LEU A 80 -2.39 21.74 0.41
C LEU A 80 -3.74 21.19 0.88
N GLU A 81 -4.48 20.57 0.00
CA GLU A 81 -5.79 19.99 0.28
C GLU A 81 -5.86 18.52 -0.15
N ARG A 82 -6.53 17.71 0.64
CA ARG A 82 -6.86 16.33 0.32
C ARG A 82 -8.32 16.27 -0.16
N VAL A 83 -8.53 15.69 -1.34
CA VAL A 83 -9.85 15.50 -1.93
C VAL A 83 -10.11 14.01 -2.10
N VAL A 84 -11.29 13.57 -1.73
CA VAL A 84 -11.73 12.17 -1.85
C VAL A 84 -13.08 12.12 -2.55
N PHE A 85 -13.23 11.12 -3.42
CA PHE A 85 -14.51 10.80 -4.06
C PHE A 85 -14.58 9.28 -4.28
N ASN A 86 -15.77 8.70 -4.16
CA ASN A 86 -15.98 7.26 -4.26
C ASN A 86 -16.34 6.82 -5.70
N GLU A 87 -16.60 7.78 -6.59
CA GLU A 87 -16.93 7.54 -7.98
C GLU A 87 -16.40 8.66 -8.87
N ILE A 88 -16.14 8.36 -10.15
CA ILE A 88 -15.62 9.32 -11.13
C ILE A 88 -16.78 9.93 -11.93
N THR A 89 -17.75 10.53 -11.22
CA THR A 89 -18.80 11.33 -11.82
C THR A 89 -18.51 12.82 -11.65
N LYS A 90 -19.01 13.65 -12.55
CA LYS A 90 -18.85 15.11 -12.46
C LYS A 90 -19.28 15.64 -11.10
N ASN A 91 -20.43 15.18 -10.60
CA ASN A 91 -21.00 15.66 -9.35
C ASN A 91 -20.15 15.23 -8.14
N ALA A 92 -19.69 13.97 -8.10
CA ALA A 92 -18.85 13.48 -7.02
C ALA A 92 -17.49 14.19 -6.97
N VAL A 93 -16.86 14.40 -8.12
CA VAL A 93 -15.59 15.13 -8.23
C VAL A 93 -15.75 16.59 -7.78
N LEU A 94 -16.77 17.30 -8.26
CA LEU A 94 -17.04 18.69 -7.85
C LEU A 94 -17.37 18.78 -6.36
N ASN A 95 -18.16 17.85 -5.83
CA ASN A 95 -18.45 17.81 -4.41
C ASN A 95 -17.18 17.57 -3.58
N GLY A 96 -16.30 16.65 -3.99
CA GLY A 96 -15.02 16.42 -3.33
C GLY A 96 -14.12 17.65 -3.35
N ILE A 97 -14.04 18.38 -4.48
CA ILE A 97 -13.24 19.60 -4.60
C ILE A 97 -13.78 20.72 -3.70
N ASN A 98 -15.11 20.81 -3.55
CA ASN A 98 -15.75 21.82 -2.71
C ASN A 98 -15.69 21.49 -1.21
N ASN A 99 -15.44 20.22 -0.86
CA ASN A 99 -15.34 19.73 0.53
C ASN A 99 -13.98 19.05 0.78
N PRO A 100 -12.86 19.78 0.68
CA PRO A 100 -11.55 19.23 0.92
C PRO A 100 -11.38 18.91 2.41
N ARG A 101 -10.54 17.92 2.71
CA ARG A 101 -10.14 17.56 4.07
C ARG A 101 -8.62 17.58 4.25
N GLU A 102 -8.15 17.28 5.42
CA GLU A 102 -6.74 16.99 5.67
C GLU A 102 -6.42 15.52 5.41
N ILE A 103 -5.13 15.20 5.33
CA ILE A 103 -4.66 13.81 5.28
C ILE A 103 -5.00 13.13 6.60
N GLU A 104 -5.57 11.95 6.53
CA GLU A 104 -6.00 11.20 7.71
C GLU A 104 -4.85 10.37 8.28
N ASP A 105 -4.25 10.86 9.37
CA ASP A 105 -3.10 10.24 10.02
C ASP A 105 -3.35 8.81 10.49
N THR A 106 -4.58 8.47 10.86
CA THR A 106 -4.94 7.10 11.29
C THR A 106 -4.78 6.10 10.15
N LEU A 107 -5.22 6.45 8.95
CA LEU A 107 -5.05 5.62 7.76
C LEU A 107 -3.58 5.53 7.33
N VAL A 108 -2.84 6.62 7.41
CA VAL A 108 -1.39 6.63 7.15
C VAL A 108 -0.67 5.71 8.13
N LYS A 109 -0.94 5.81 9.43
CA LYS A 109 -0.34 4.94 10.45
C LYS A 109 -0.70 3.47 10.23
N ALA A 110 -1.94 3.17 9.85
CA ALA A 110 -2.36 1.81 9.52
C ALA A 110 -1.60 1.24 8.31
N TYR A 111 -1.36 2.06 7.29
CA TYR A 111 -0.52 1.69 6.16
C TYR A 111 0.93 1.43 6.58
N LEU A 112 1.54 2.35 7.34
CA LEU A 112 2.92 2.22 7.83
C LEU A 112 3.10 0.97 8.68
N ALA A 113 2.19 0.72 9.63
CA ALA A 113 2.22 -0.47 10.48
C ALA A 113 2.16 -1.77 9.64
N ARG A 114 1.27 -1.82 8.65
CA ARG A 114 1.19 -2.96 7.74
C ARG A 114 2.48 -3.13 6.93
N ARG A 115 3.03 -2.04 6.38
CA ARG A 115 4.24 -2.08 5.57
C ARG A 115 5.45 -2.56 6.39
N ALA A 116 5.58 -2.07 7.64
CA ALA A 116 6.61 -2.53 8.56
C ALA A 116 6.46 -4.03 8.88
N LEU A 117 5.24 -4.46 9.19
CA LEU A 117 4.96 -5.86 9.51
C LEU A 117 5.29 -6.79 8.35
N ASP A 118 4.82 -6.46 7.13
CA ASP A 118 5.08 -7.27 5.94
C ASP A 118 6.58 -7.34 5.63
N TYR A 119 7.32 -6.23 5.82
CA TYR A 119 8.76 -6.17 5.67
C TYR A 119 9.47 -7.07 6.70
N LEU A 120 9.20 -6.89 7.99
CA LEU A 120 9.85 -7.63 9.07
C LEU A 120 9.56 -9.14 8.99
N VAL A 121 8.31 -9.52 8.72
CA VAL A 121 7.93 -10.94 8.53
C VAL A 121 8.68 -11.53 7.34
N GLY A 122 8.69 -10.85 6.19
CA GLY A 122 9.37 -11.32 4.99
C GLY A 122 10.89 -11.51 5.21
N PHE A 123 11.55 -10.51 5.78
CA PHE A 123 13.00 -10.55 5.99
C PHE A 123 13.45 -11.55 7.08
N ASN A 124 12.65 -11.75 8.12
CA ASN A 124 13.01 -12.68 9.20
C ASN A 124 12.65 -14.14 8.90
N ILE A 125 11.54 -14.40 8.21
CA ILE A 125 11.05 -15.77 7.99
C ILE A 125 11.61 -16.37 6.69
N SER A 126 11.81 -15.57 5.63
CA SER A 126 12.31 -16.10 4.36
C SER A 126 13.65 -16.84 4.48
N PRO A 127 14.68 -16.37 5.23
CA PRO A 127 15.93 -17.09 5.42
C PRO A 127 15.74 -18.45 6.12
N ILE A 128 14.84 -18.51 7.10
CA ILE A 128 14.52 -19.77 7.80
C ILE A 128 13.88 -20.76 6.81
N LEU A 129 13.00 -20.26 5.96
CA LEU A 129 12.35 -21.09 4.94
C LEU A 129 13.36 -21.65 3.93
N TRP A 130 14.34 -20.87 3.51
CA TRP A 130 15.40 -21.34 2.59
C TRP A 130 16.23 -22.47 3.16
N THR A 131 16.49 -22.45 4.48
CA THR A 131 17.25 -23.49 5.14
C THR A 131 16.44 -24.75 5.41
N LYS A 132 15.13 -24.65 5.58
CA LYS A 132 14.24 -25.76 5.96
C LYS A 132 13.53 -26.42 4.79
N LEU A 133 13.27 -25.68 3.71
CA LEU A 133 12.54 -26.13 2.53
C LEU A 133 13.34 -25.77 1.27
N PRO A 134 14.14 -26.71 0.74
CA PRO A 134 14.87 -26.49 -0.51
C PRO A 134 13.92 -26.11 -1.66
N GLY A 135 14.28 -25.07 -2.42
CA GLY A 135 13.45 -24.59 -3.54
C GLY A 135 12.42 -23.52 -3.16
N SER A 136 12.19 -23.25 -1.87
CA SER A 136 11.34 -22.14 -1.44
C SER A 136 11.98 -20.78 -1.78
N LYS A 137 11.15 -19.78 -2.15
CA LYS A 137 11.63 -18.46 -2.55
C LYS A 137 11.46 -17.41 -1.46
N SER A 138 10.28 -17.29 -0.89
CA SER A 138 9.99 -16.31 0.14
C SER A 138 8.84 -16.75 1.03
N ALA A 139 8.83 -16.23 2.26
CA ALA A 139 7.70 -16.29 3.17
C ALA A 139 7.07 -14.92 3.31
N GLY A 140 5.78 -14.87 3.58
CA GLY A 140 5.07 -13.63 3.81
C GLY A 140 3.70 -13.88 4.42
N ARG A 141 3.19 -12.88 5.11
CA ARG A 141 1.93 -12.96 5.85
C ARG A 141 0.75 -13.32 4.95
N VAL A 142 0.63 -12.69 3.79
CA VAL A 142 -0.44 -12.98 2.82
C VAL A 142 -0.22 -14.34 2.15
N GLN A 143 1.00 -14.64 1.74
CA GLN A 143 1.37 -15.91 1.08
C GLN A 143 1.08 -17.12 1.97
N SER A 144 1.39 -17.03 3.26
CA SER A 144 1.16 -18.13 4.21
C SER A 144 -0.32 -18.43 4.39
N VAL A 145 -1.17 -17.41 4.48
CA VAL A 145 -2.63 -17.58 4.58
C VAL A 145 -3.20 -18.14 3.29
N ALA A 146 -2.80 -17.62 2.13
CA ALA A 146 -3.26 -18.10 0.83
C ALA A 146 -2.91 -19.58 0.65
N LEU A 147 -1.66 -19.97 0.95
CA LEU A 147 -1.22 -21.36 0.86
C LEU A 147 -2.01 -22.27 1.81
N LYS A 148 -2.29 -21.82 3.02
CA LYS A 148 -3.10 -22.57 3.99
C LYS A 148 -4.49 -22.85 3.42
N LEU A 149 -5.19 -21.82 2.92
CA LEU A 149 -6.53 -21.95 2.37
C LEU A 149 -6.56 -22.92 1.16
N ILE A 150 -5.58 -22.82 0.26
CA ILE A 150 -5.45 -23.72 -0.89
C ILE A 150 -5.24 -25.16 -0.41
N THR A 151 -4.32 -25.38 0.54
CA THR A 151 -4.00 -26.73 1.04
C THR A 151 -5.19 -27.36 1.79
N GLU A 152 -5.92 -26.58 2.55
CA GLU A 152 -7.14 -27.04 3.23
C GLU A 152 -8.21 -27.46 2.19
N ARG A 153 -8.37 -26.66 1.15
CA ARG A 153 -9.33 -26.98 0.07
C ARG A 153 -8.91 -28.20 -0.74
N GLU A 154 -7.63 -28.36 -1.06
CA GLU A 154 -7.15 -29.59 -1.73
C GLU A 154 -7.43 -30.84 -0.90
N LYS A 155 -7.21 -30.79 0.42
CA LYS A 155 -7.56 -31.93 1.31
C LYS A 155 -9.05 -32.26 1.29
N GLU A 156 -9.92 -31.25 1.25
CA GLU A 156 -11.36 -31.47 1.12
C GLU A 156 -11.71 -32.16 -0.21
N ILE A 157 -11.04 -31.75 -1.31
CA ILE A 157 -11.22 -32.34 -2.64
C ILE A 157 -10.75 -33.79 -2.65
N GLU A 158 -9.59 -34.10 -2.06
CA GLU A 158 -9.07 -35.48 -1.96
C GLU A 158 -10.00 -36.42 -1.16
N LEU A 159 -10.65 -35.89 -0.13
CA LEU A 159 -11.58 -36.64 0.72
C LEU A 159 -13.00 -36.73 0.13
N PHE A 160 -13.29 -35.92 -0.89
CA PHE A 160 -14.63 -35.88 -1.48
C PHE A 160 -14.97 -37.17 -2.21
N LYS A 161 -16.07 -37.80 -1.79
CA LYS A 161 -16.64 -38.98 -2.48
C LYS A 161 -17.81 -38.50 -3.32
N PRO A 162 -17.72 -38.55 -4.65
CA PRO A 162 -18.86 -38.19 -5.50
C PRO A 162 -20.02 -39.14 -5.27
N CYS A 163 -21.19 -38.62 -4.95
CA CYS A 163 -22.40 -39.35 -4.78
C CYS A 163 -23.49 -38.77 -5.67
N LEU A 164 -24.17 -39.61 -6.45
CA LEU A 164 -25.35 -39.23 -7.21
C LEU A 164 -26.54 -39.07 -6.25
N LEU A 165 -27.04 -37.85 -6.14
CA LEU A 165 -28.31 -37.58 -5.46
C LEU A 165 -29.45 -37.81 -6.46
N TYR A 166 -30.22 -38.88 -6.28
CA TYR A 166 -31.49 -39.03 -6.97
C TYR A 166 -32.55 -38.24 -6.20
N THR A 167 -33.03 -37.13 -6.77
CA THR A 167 -34.28 -36.55 -6.32
C THR A 167 -35.40 -37.37 -6.88
N SER A 168 -36.08 -38.13 -6.05
CA SER A 168 -37.37 -38.71 -6.44
C SER A 168 -38.38 -37.58 -6.39
N ASP A 169 -38.85 -37.13 -7.56
CA ASP A 169 -40.08 -36.36 -7.65
C ASP A 169 -41.21 -37.25 -7.21
N ALA A 170 -41.78 -36.97 -6.02
CA ALA A 170 -43.00 -37.55 -5.53
C ALA A 170 -44.16 -36.56 -5.70
#